data_a4b36441b10899829e68ee03f90c449a
#
_entry.id   a4b36441b10899829e68ee03f90c449a
#
_cell.length_a   1.000
_cell.length_b   1.000
_cell.length_c   1.000
_cell.angle_alpha   90.00
_cell.angle_beta   90.00
_cell.angle_gamma   90.00
#
_symmetry.space_group_name_H-M   'P 1'
#
loop_
_entity.id
_entity.type
_entity.pdbx_description
1 polymer ?
#
loop_
_entity_poly.entity_id
_entity_poly.type
_entity_poly.pdbx_seq_one_letter_code
_entity_poly.pdbx_strand_id
1 'polypeptide(L)'
;EKMTMKNKLIQISAWIAAHITLVVVLVTAVALFLPSSFNWIDTSAITPMLGVVMFGMGLTLRPSDFRPVLQHPKDILVGELAQFLIMPSLAWLLCKLLSLPEELALGVILVGCCPGGTASNVICYLAKGDVALSVAMTGVSTLLAPIVTPALVWLLAGESVEVDVAGMFLSIVQVVIVPIVLGVAANHYFQRTTRRILPL
;
A
#
# COMPACT_ATOMS: atom_id res chain seq x y z
N GLU A 1 -21.58 30.99 5.89
CA GLU A 1 -20.62 30.41 6.87
C GLU A 1 -20.20 28.99 6.54
N LYS A 2 -21.14 28.06 6.18
CA LYS A 2 -20.84 26.68 5.76
C LYS A 2 -20.00 26.60 4.48
N MET A 3 -20.17 27.51 3.54
CA MET A 3 -19.40 27.55 2.29
C MET A 3 -17.94 27.94 2.52
N THR A 4 -17.68 28.82 3.50
CA THR A 4 -16.33 29.27 3.87
C THR A 4 -15.51 28.15 4.55
N MET A 5 -16.12 27.33 5.42
CA MET A 5 -15.45 26.18 6.06
C MET A 5 -15.07 25.10 5.05
N LYS A 6 -15.96 24.78 4.10
CA LYS A 6 -15.66 23.80 3.04
C LYS A 6 -14.48 24.24 2.17
N ASN A 7 -14.42 25.51 1.81
CA ASN A 7 -13.32 26.06 1.02
C ASN A 7 -11.98 26.04 1.79
N LYS A 8 -11.99 26.34 3.09
CA LYS A 8 -10.80 26.20 3.95
C LYS A 8 -10.31 24.76 4.05
N LEU A 9 -11.21 23.79 4.23
CA LEU A 9 -10.85 22.37 4.26
C LEU A 9 -10.25 21.90 2.93
N ILE A 10 -10.81 22.31 1.80
CA ILE A 10 -10.27 21.99 0.46
C ILE A 10 -8.88 22.63 0.27
N GLN A 11 -8.68 23.87 0.70
CA GLN A 11 -7.37 24.53 0.61
C GLN A 11 -6.33 23.85 1.50
N ILE A 12 -6.69 23.46 2.73
CA ILE A 12 -5.79 22.74 3.64
C ILE A 12 -5.44 21.36 3.07
N SER A 13 -6.42 20.62 2.56
CA SER A 13 -6.15 19.30 1.96
C SER A 13 -5.28 19.41 0.71
N ALA A 14 -5.49 20.40 -0.14
CA ALA A 14 -4.67 20.66 -1.32
C ALA A 14 -3.24 21.09 -0.93
N TRP A 15 -3.10 21.89 0.12
CA TRP A 15 -1.79 22.30 0.62
C TRP A 15 -1.02 21.11 1.21
N ILE A 16 -1.68 20.27 2.03
CA ILE A 16 -1.09 19.05 2.58
C ILE A 16 -0.68 18.11 1.44
N ALA A 17 -1.54 17.89 0.45
CA ALA A 17 -1.23 17.04 -0.70
C ALA A 17 -0.03 17.55 -1.51
N ALA A 18 0.10 18.87 -1.69
CA ALA A 18 1.23 19.49 -2.39
C ALA A 18 2.55 19.38 -1.60
N HIS A 19 2.47 19.33 -0.26
CA HIS A 19 3.65 19.30 0.62
C HIS A 19 3.78 17.98 1.38
N ILE A 20 3.12 16.91 0.91
CA ILE A 20 3.08 15.62 1.62
C ILE A 20 4.48 15.08 1.91
N THR A 21 5.40 15.21 0.98
CA THR A 21 6.79 14.76 1.14
C THR A 21 7.49 15.51 2.27
N LEU A 22 7.31 16.83 2.33
CA LEU A 22 7.90 17.65 3.39
C LEU A 22 7.31 17.31 4.76
N VAL A 23 5.99 17.12 4.82
CA VAL A 23 5.28 16.72 6.06
C VAL A 23 5.78 15.35 6.53
N VAL A 24 5.91 14.37 5.63
CA VAL A 24 6.43 13.04 5.97
C VAL A 24 7.86 13.13 6.50
N VAL A 25 8.74 13.88 5.82
CA VAL A 25 10.14 14.04 6.27
C VAL A 25 10.20 14.71 7.64
N LEU A 26 9.40 15.77 7.88
CA LEU A 26 9.36 16.44 9.19
C LEU A 26 8.85 15.52 10.30
N VAL A 27 7.74 14.80 10.05
CA VAL A 27 7.18 13.86 11.03
C VAL A 27 8.17 12.73 11.33
N THR A 28 8.85 12.21 10.31
CA THR A 28 9.88 11.18 10.48
C THR A 28 11.06 11.71 11.29
N ALA A 29 11.53 12.93 11.01
CA ALA A 29 12.59 13.56 11.78
C ALA A 29 12.17 13.75 13.25
N VAL A 30 10.96 14.24 13.51
CA VAL A 30 10.43 14.37 14.88
C VAL A 30 10.34 13.00 15.56
N ALA A 31 9.89 11.96 14.88
CA ALA A 31 9.82 10.61 15.44
C ALA A 31 11.20 10.03 15.78
N LEU A 32 12.23 10.34 14.98
CA LEU A 32 13.61 9.89 15.24
C LEU A 32 14.27 10.64 16.41
N PHE A 33 14.08 11.96 16.49
CA PHE A 33 14.73 12.77 17.53
C PHE A 33 13.94 12.85 18.83
N LEU A 34 12.61 12.69 18.78
CA LEU A 34 11.70 12.76 19.91
C LEU A 34 10.73 11.56 19.92
N PRO A 35 11.20 10.32 20.14
CA PRO A 35 10.36 9.11 20.09
C PRO A 35 9.17 9.18 21.06
N SER A 36 9.34 9.83 22.21
CA SER A 36 8.28 10.01 23.21
C SER A 36 7.06 10.79 22.71
N SER A 37 7.21 11.58 21.64
CA SER A 37 6.10 12.35 21.08
C SER A 37 5.01 11.48 20.44
N PHE A 38 5.31 10.22 20.13
CA PHE A 38 4.40 9.28 19.48
C PHE A 38 3.99 8.11 20.38
N ASN A 39 4.49 8.04 21.63
CA ASN A 39 4.18 6.96 22.57
C ASN A 39 2.69 6.91 22.98
N TRP A 40 1.90 7.95 22.67
CA TRP A 40 0.45 7.96 22.88
C TRP A 40 -0.32 7.14 21.83
N ILE A 41 0.34 6.79 20.69
CA ILE A 41 -0.23 5.93 19.67
C ILE A 41 0.12 4.49 20.02
N ASP A 42 -0.84 3.77 20.56
CA ASP A 42 -0.67 2.34 20.82
C ASP A 42 -0.55 1.56 19.50
N THR A 43 0.29 0.51 19.50
CA THR A 43 0.46 -0.39 18.34
C THR A 43 -0.87 -1.03 17.90
N SER A 44 -1.82 -1.21 18.81
CA SER A 44 -3.17 -1.67 18.50
C SER A 44 -3.96 -0.74 17.56
N ALA A 45 -3.61 0.56 17.52
CA ALA A 45 -4.25 1.54 16.65
C ALA A 45 -3.76 1.45 15.19
N ILE A 46 -2.60 0.85 14.92
CA ILE A 46 -2.01 0.77 13.59
C ILE A 46 -2.93 -0.03 12.64
N THR A 47 -3.41 -1.19 13.08
CA THR A 47 -4.28 -2.06 12.27
C THR A 47 -5.58 -1.37 11.82
N PRO A 48 -6.37 -0.74 12.71
CA PRO A 48 -7.58 -0.03 12.27
C PRO A 48 -7.26 1.20 11.42
N MET A 49 -6.17 1.94 11.69
CA MET A 49 -5.76 3.06 10.85
C MET A 49 -5.39 2.60 9.44
N LEU A 50 -4.65 1.51 9.31
CA LEU A 50 -4.33 0.91 8.01
C LEU A 50 -5.62 0.44 7.31
N GLY A 51 -6.56 -0.17 8.03
CA GLY A 51 -7.87 -0.55 7.50
C GLY A 51 -8.65 0.65 6.93
N VAL A 52 -8.62 1.81 7.59
CA VAL A 52 -9.25 3.04 7.09
C VAL A 52 -8.58 3.52 5.79
N VAL A 53 -7.25 3.47 5.71
CA VAL A 53 -6.50 3.82 4.49
C VAL A 53 -6.86 2.86 3.35
N MET A 54 -6.89 1.55 3.62
CA MET A 54 -7.25 0.53 2.62
C MET A 54 -8.71 0.65 2.16
N PHE A 55 -9.63 1.00 3.07
CA PHE A 55 -11.02 1.32 2.72
C PHE A 55 -11.08 2.56 1.80
N GLY A 56 -10.33 3.62 2.12
CA GLY A 56 -10.21 4.80 1.27
C GLY A 56 -9.69 4.47 -0.12
N MET A 57 -8.68 3.60 -0.22
CA MET A 57 -8.18 3.08 -1.49
C MET A 57 -9.27 2.31 -2.25
N GLY A 58 -10.04 1.44 -1.57
CA GLY A 58 -11.18 0.74 -2.16
C GLY A 58 -12.25 1.67 -2.72
N LEU A 59 -12.51 2.82 -2.09
CA LEU A 59 -13.43 3.84 -2.59
C LEU A 59 -12.98 4.48 -3.92
N THR A 60 -11.67 4.50 -4.20
CA THR A 60 -11.13 5.07 -5.45
C THR A 60 -11.07 4.06 -6.59
N LEU A 61 -11.02 2.75 -6.29
CA LEU A 61 -10.97 1.69 -7.29
C LEU A 61 -12.29 1.54 -8.04
N ARG A 62 -12.19 1.39 -9.36
CA ARG A 62 -13.32 1.16 -10.26
C ARG A 62 -13.14 -0.17 -11.01
N PRO A 63 -14.22 -0.89 -11.32
CA PRO A 63 -14.12 -2.09 -12.16
C PRO A 63 -13.45 -1.84 -13.52
N SER A 64 -13.55 -0.60 -14.03
CA SER A 64 -12.87 -0.18 -15.25
C SER A 64 -11.35 -0.23 -15.16
N ASP A 65 -10.79 -0.07 -13.95
CA ASP A 65 -9.34 -0.03 -13.71
C ASP A 65 -8.70 -1.41 -13.90
N PHE A 66 -9.52 -2.47 -13.89
CA PHE A 66 -9.10 -3.83 -14.19
C PHE A 66 -9.21 -4.18 -15.70
N ARG A 67 -9.71 -3.28 -16.55
CA ARG A 67 -9.74 -3.51 -18.01
C ARG A 67 -8.36 -3.81 -18.60
N PRO A 68 -7.27 -3.11 -18.21
CA PRO A 68 -5.94 -3.40 -18.73
C PRO A 68 -5.49 -4.84 -18.44
N VAL A 69 -5.97 -5.48 -17.35
CA VAL A 69 -5.67 -6.89 -17.04
C VAL A 69 -6.14 -7.81 -18.17
N LEU A 70 -7.31 -7.51 -18.75
CA LEU A 70 -7.87 -8.29 -19.86
C LEU A 70 -7.28 -7.90 -21.22
N GLN A 71 -6.87 -6.64 -21.39
CA GLN A 71 -6.33 -6.12 -22.63
C GLN A 71 -4.84 -6.42 -22.79
N HIS A 72 -4.07 -6.36 -21.71
CA HIS A 72 -2.62 -6.53 -21.67
C HIS A 72 -2.17 -7.59 -20.64
N PRO A 73 -2.68 -8.84 -20.72
CA PRO A 73 -2.40 -9.86 -19.72
C PRO A 73 -0.92 -10.22 -19.63
N LYS A 74 -0.18 -10.14 -20.73
CA LYS A 74 1.26 -10.43 -20.77
C LYS A 74 2.06 -9.37 -20.01
N ASP A 75 1.71 -8.09 -20.19
CA ASP A 75 2.42 -6.98 -19.54
C ASP A 75 2.20 -7.02 -18.03
N ILE A 76 0.97 -7.32 -17.60
CA ILE A 76 0.64 -7.54 -16.19
C ILE A 76 1.40 -8.74 -15.63
N LEU A 77 1.39 -9.87 -16.32
CA LEU A 77 2.11 -11.07 -15.87
C LEU A 77 3.61 -10.81 -15.72
N VAL A 78 4.23 -10.15 -16.68
CA VAL A 78 5.65 -9.79 -16.62
C VAL A 78 5.93 -8.84 -15.46
N GLY A 79 5.07 -7.85 -15.25
CA GLY A 79 5.20 -6.90 -14.15
C GLY A 79 5.04 -7.56 -12.77
N GLU A 80 4.05 -8.45 -12.60
CA GLU A 80 3.85 -9.20 -11.36
C GLU A 80 5.01 -10.16 -11.07
N LEU A 81 5.50 -10.88 -12.09
CA LEU A 81 6.68 -11.74 -11.96
C LEU A 81 7.91 -10.89 -11.58
N ALA A 82 8.11 -9.76 -12.21
CA ALA A 82 9.20 -8.85 -11.87
C ALA A 82 9.08 -8.35 -10.41
N GLN A 83 7.89 -7.94 -10.00
CA GLN A 83 7.63 -7.47 -8.63
C GLN A 83 7.95 -8.55 -7.61
N PHE A 84 7.34 -9.73 -7.72
CA PHE A 84 7.46 -10.79 -6.72
C PHE A 84 8.72 -11.65 -6.84
N LEU A 85 9.51 -11.50 -7.90
CA LEU A 85 10.78 -12.18 -8.07
C LEU A 85 11.97 -11.25 -7.76
N ILE A 86 12.00 -10.07 -8.39
CA ILE A 86 13.15 -9.16 -8.29
C ILE A 86 13.20 -8.50 -6.91
N MET A 87 12.10 -7.95 -6.43
CA MET A 87 12.09 -7.22 -5.15
C MET A 87 12.46 -8.09 -3.94
N PRO A 88 11.87 -9.29 -3.75
CA PRO A 88 12.26 -10.18 -2.67
C PRO A 88 13.72 -10.67 -2.80
N SER A 89 14.15 -10.99 -4.02
CA SER A 89 15.52 -11.44 -4.28
C SER A 89 16.56 -10.36 -3.94
N LEU A 90 16.27 -9.10 -4.31
CA LEU A 90 17.11 -7.96 -3.95
C LEU A 90 17.12 -7.71 -2.44
N ALA A 91 15.97 -7.81 -1.78
CA ALA A 91 15.86 -7.66 -0.33
C ALA A 91 16.72 -8.70 0.38
N TRP A 92 16.60 -9.98 -0.01
CA TRP A 92 17.39 -11.06 0.53
C TRP A 92 18.91 -10.87 0.26
N LEU A 93 19.26 -10.48 -0.96
CA LEU A 93 20.67 -10.21 -1.32
C LEU A 93 21.25 -9.07 -0.48
N LEU A 94 20.49 -7.98 -0.28
CA LEU A 94 20.90 -6.86 0.55
C LEU A 94 21.10 -7.28 2.02
N CYS A 95 20.22 -8.10 2.57
CA CYS A 95 20.36 -8.64 3.92
C CYS A 95 21.68 -9.41 4.07
N LYS A 96 22.02 -10.26 3.09
CA LYS A 96 23.28 -11.01 3.10
C LYS A 96 24.49 -10.12 2.90
N LEU A 97 24.44 -9.18 1.96
CA LEU A 97 25.56 -8.29 1.65
C LEU A 97 25.91 -7.37 2.83
N LEU A 98 24.88 -6.87 3.53
CA LEU A 98 25.03 -5.99 4.68
C LEU A 98 25.18 -6.74 6.00
N SER A 99 25.15 -8.09 5.98
CA SER A 99 25.21 -8.95 7.17
C SER A 99 24.25 -8.49 8.27
N LEU A 100 22.99 -8.22 7.90
CA LEU A 100 21.99 -7.69 8.82
C LEU A 100 21.65 -8.73 9.91
N PRO A 101 21.41 -8.31 11.17
CA PRO A 101 20.83 -9.17 12.20
C PRO A 101 19.50 -9.74 11.73
N GLU A 102 19.15 -10.95 12.22
CA GLU A 102 17.97 -11.70 11.76
C GLU A 102 16.66 -10.91 11.84
N GLU A 103 16.46 -10.15 12.93
CA GLU A 103 15.27 -9.31 13.14
C GLU A 103 15.14 -8.21 12.07
N LEU A 104 16.26 -7.54 11.73
CA LEU A 104 16.27 -6.50 10.69
C LEU A 104 16.16 -7.13 9.30
N ALA A 105 16.80 -8.26 9.07
CA ALA A 105 16.72 -9.01 7.82
C ALA A 105 15.28 -9.42 7.52
N LEU A 106 14.55 -9.92 8.52
CA LEU A 106 13.13 -10.26 8.39
C LEU A 106 12.31 -9.04 7.96
N GLY A 107 12.53 -7.88 8.58
CA GLY A 107 11.84 -6.64 8.21
C GLY A 107 12.11 -6.22 6.77
N VAL A 108 13.36 -6.28 6.30
CA VAL A 108 13.74 -5.93 4.92
C VAL A 108 13.14 -6.93 3.93
N ILE A 109 13.16 -8.22 4.23
CA ILE A 109 12.54 -9.28 3.40
C ILE A 109 11.03 -9.07 3.32
N LEU A 110 10.36 -8.78 4.45
CA LEU A 110 8.93 -8.47 4.48
C LEU A 110 8.58 -7.30 3.54
N VAL A 111 9.34 -6.20 3.59
CA VAL A 111 9.14 -5.07 2.68
C VAL A 111 9.35 -5.48 1.23
N GLY A 112 10.37 -6.29 0.93
CA GLY A 112 10.62 -6.80 -0.41
C GLY A 112 9.51 -7.71 -0.94
N CYS A 113 8.82 -8.44 -0.06
CA CYS A 113 7.71 -9.34 -0.41
C CYS A 113 6.35 -8.62 -0.48
N CYS A 114 6.29 -7.33 -0.15
CA CYS A 114 5.06 -6.55 -0.24
C CYS A 114 4.66 -6.28 -1.69
N PRO A 115 3.34 -6.14 -1.96
CA PRO A 115 2.84 -5.73 -3.27
C PRO A 115 3.28 -4.31 -3.63
N GLY A 116 3.17 -3.95 -4.90
CA GLY A 116 3.50 -2.62 -5.40
C GLY A 116 2.70 -1.52 -4.71
N GLY A 117 3.38 -0.43 -4.33
CA GLY A 117 2.75 0.70 -3.63
C GLY A 117 2.03 1.66 -4.58
N THR A 118 0.95 2.29 -4.09
CA THR A 118 0.18 3.30 -4.86
C THR A 118 1.00 4.53 -5.26
N ALA A 119 2.12 4.80 -4.58
CA ALA A 119 3.04 5.87 -4.95
C ALA A 119 3.62 5.69 -6.35
N SER A 120 3.80 4.43 -6.82
CA SER A 120 4.26 4.13 -8.18
C SER A 120 3.31 4.67 -9.25
N ASN A 121 2.01 4.69 -8.99
CA ASN A 121 1.00 5.23 -9.92
C ASN A 121 1.18 6.74 -10.12
N VAL A 122 1.54 7.47 -9.05
CA VAL A 122 1.81 8.91 -9.12
C VAL A 122 3.10 9.16 -9.92
N ILE A 123 4.14 8.37 -9.70
CA ILE A 123 5.40 8.46 -10.44
C ILE A 123 5.16 8.14 -11.92
N CYS A 124 4.38 7.09 -12.23
CA CYS A 124 3.99 6.73 -13.58
C CYS A 124 3.26 7.90 -14.28
N TYR A 125 2.32 8.55 -13.59
CA TYR A 125 1.62 9.75 -14.10
C TYR A 125 2.60 10.89 -14.41
N LEU A 126 3.51 11.20 -13.49
CA LEU A 126 4.51 12.27 -13.67
C LEU A 126 5.48 11.95 -14.82
N ALA A 127 5.83 10.70 -15.00
CA ALA A 127 6.66 10.20 -16.10
C ALA A 127 5.92 10.09 -17.44
N LYS A 128 4.62 10.45 -17.48
CA LYS A 128 3.75 10.30 -18.65
C LYS A 128 3.65 8.86 -19.17
N GLY A 129 3.75 7.88 -18.26
CA GLY A 129 3.56 6.45 -18.55
C GLY A 129 2.08 6.06 -18.56
N ASP A 130 1.83 4.76 -18.78
CA ASP A 130 0.47 4.21 -18.78
C ASP A 130 -0.01 4.01 -17.30
N VAL A 131 -0.74 5.01 -16.83
CA VAL A 131 -1.31 5.02 -15.47
C VAL A 131 -2.34 3.91 -15.29
N ALA A 132 -3.12 3.60 -16.34
CA ALA A 132 -4.15 2.58 -16.25
C ALA A 132 -3.52 1.19 -16.04
N LEU A 133 -2.44 0.90 -16.76
CA LEU A 133 -1.65 -0.32 -16.56
C LEU A 133 -1.02 -0.36 -15.17
N SER A 134 -0.43 0.75 -14.70
CA SER A 134 0.19 0.85 -13.37
C SER A 134 -0.81 0.58 -12.24
N VAL A 135 -2.00 1.18 -12.30
CA VAL A 135 -3.08 0.96 -11.32
C VAL A 135 -3.57 -0.49 -11.35
N ALA A 136 -3.73 -1.06 -12.55
CA ALA A 136 -4.14 -2.44 -12.71
C ALA A 136 -3.13 -3.42 -12.10
N MET A 137 -1.82 -3.22 -12.33
CA MET A 137 -0.74 -3.99 -11.73
C MET A 137 -0.77 -3.89 -10.21
N THR A 138 -0.83 -2.68 -9.65
CA THR A 138 -0.93 -2.48 -8.19
C THR A 138 -2.16 -3.19 -7.60
N GLY A 139 -3.28 -3.18 -8.31
CA GLY A 139 -4.50 -3.89 -7.90
C GLY A 139 -4.32 -5.41 -7.90
N VAL A 140 -3.71 -5.96 -8.94
CA VAL A 140 -3.45 -7.42 -9.06
C VAL A 140 -2.45 -7.86 -7.99
N SER A 141 -1.32 -7.17 -7.82
CA SER A 141 -0.33 -7.50 -6.79
C SER A 141 -0.93 -7.46 -5.38
N THR A 142 -1.79 -6.49 -5.09
CA THR A 142 -2.48 -6.39 -3.80
C THR A 142 -3.44 -7.57 -3.57
N LEU A 143 -4.14 -8.03 -4.61
CA LEU A 143 -5.02 -9.20 -4.51
C LEU A 143 -4.24 -10.52 -4.37
N LEU A 144 -3.05 -10.62 -4.94
CA LEU A 144 -2.16 -11.77 -4.81
C LEU A 144 -1.38 -11.80 -3.49
N ALA A 145 -1.18 -10.65 -2.86
CA ALA A 145 -0.37 -10.49 -1.66
C ALA A 145 -0.71 -11.46 -0.51
N PRO A 146 -1.99 -11.73 -0.17
CA PRO A 146 -2.30 -12.65 0.94
C PRO A 146 -1.68 -14.05 0.78
N ILE A 147 -1.51 -14.50 -0.46
CA ILE A 147 -0.95 -15.82 -0.76
C ILE A 147 0.56 -15.71 -1.00
N VAL A 148 0.96 -14.80 -1.88
CA VAL A 148 2.34 -14.72 -2.38
C VAL A 148 3.28 -14.16 -1.31
N THR A 149 2.87 -13.13 -0.55
CA THR A 149 3.75 -12.52 0.46
C THR A 149 4.11 -13.51 1.58
N PRO A 150 3.18 -14.22 2.25
CA PRO A 150 3.56 -15.20 3.27
C PRO A 150 4.40 -16.36 2.73
N ALA A 151 4.11 -16.82 1.50
CA ALA A 151 4.87 -17.88 0.86
C ALA A 151 6.32 -17.47 0.58
N LEU A 152 6.54 -16.25 0.07
CA LEU A 152 7.88 -15.71 -0.18
C LEU A 152 8.64 -15.44 1.11
N VAL A 153 7.98 -14.90 2.14
CA VAL A 153 8.61 -14.68 3.44
C VAL A 153 9.04 -16.01 4.06
N TRP A 154 8.18 -17.02 4.02
CA TRP A 154 8.52 -18.36 4.48
C TRP A 154 9.70 -18.97 3.72
N LEU A 155 9.74 -18.80 2.40
CA LEU A 155 10.81 -19.32 1.54
C LEU A 155 12.16 -18.63 1.81
N LEU A 156 12.15 -17.32 2.06
CA LEU A 156 13.39 -16.51 2.15
C LEU A 156 13.88 -16.32 3.59
N ALA A 157 13.01 -16.34 4.58
CA ALA A 157 13.33 -16.12 5.98
C ALA A 157 12.99 -17.31 6.90
N GLY A 158 12.28 -18.33 6.41
CA GLY A 158 11.78 -19.45 7.21
C GLY A 158 12.86 -20.36 7.81
N GLU A 159 14.10 -20.29 7.32
CA GLU A 159 15.24 -21.00 7.94
C GLU A 159 15.74 -20.29 9.21
N SER A 160 15.55 -18.97 9.30
CA SER A 160 16.07 -18.14 10.40
C SER A 160 15.01 -17.81 11.45
N VAL A 161 13.74 -17.81 11.09
CA VAL A 161 12.63 -17.40 11.96
C VAL A 161 11.41 -18.29 11.72
N GLU A 162 10.73 -18.69 12.80
CA GLU A 162 9.43 -19.36 12.66
C GLU A 162 8.39 -18.40 12.11
N VAL A 163 7.98 -18.61 10.85
CA VAL A 163 6.99 -17.80 10.15
C VAL A 163 5.63 -18.45 10.23
N ASP A 164 4.68 -17.81 10.92
CA ASP A 164 3.27 -18.20 10.91
C ASP A 164 2.60 -17.75 9.61
N VAL A 165 2.73 -18.58 8.57
CA VAL A 165 2.16 -18.34 7.24
C VAL A 165 0.63 -18.15 7.30
N ALA A 166 -0.05 -18.96 8.14
CA ALA A 166 -1.52 -18.90 8.26
C ALA A 166 -1.98 -17.61 8.95
N GLY A 167 -1.31 -17.22 10.03
CA GLY A 167 -1.59 -15.95 10.72
C GLY A 167 -1.29 -14.75 9.83
N MET A 168 -0.20 -14.77 9.06
CA MET A 168 0.11 -13.72 8.10
C MET A 168 -0.94 -13.62 6.99
N PHE A 169 -1.36 -14.75 6.40
CA PHE A 169 -2.43 -14.78 5.41
C PHE A 169 -3.71 -14.14 5.95
N LEU A 170 -4.14 -14.58 7.12
CA LEU A 170 -5.37 -14.09 7.74
C LEU A 170 -5.29 -12.59 8.05
N SER A 171 -4.15 -12.14 8.57
CA SER A 171 -3.90 -10.72 8.86
C SER A 171 -3.97 -9.85 7.60
N ILE A 172 -3.34 -10.29 6.50
CA ILE A 172 -3.38 -9.54 5.23
C ILE A 172 -4.81 -9.51 4.68
N VAL A 173 -5.55 -10.62 4.74
CA VAL A 173 -6.95 -10.65 4.31
C VAL A 173 -7.79 -9.66 5.12
N GLN A 174 -7.67 -9.68 6.45
CA GLN A 174 -8.46 -8.81 7.33
C GLN A 174 -8.10 -7.32 7.20
N VAL A 175 -6.82 -7.00 7.07
CA VAL A 175 -6.34 -5.62 7.11
C VAL A 175 -6.33 -4.96 5.72
N VAL A 176 -6.20 -5.76 4.66
CA VAL A 176 -6.08 -5.26 3.29
C VAL A 176 -7.32 -5.61 2.47
N ILE A 177 -7.64 -6.90 2.30
CA ILE A 177 -8.70 -7.32 1.36
C ILE A 177 -10.08 -6.89 1.84
N VAL A 178 -10.41 -7.15 3.10
CA VAL A 178 -11.75 -6.84 3.64
C VAL A 178 -12.06 -5.33 3.54
N PRO A 179 -11.18 -4.40 3.97
CA PRO A 179 -11.46 -2.97 3.83
C PRO A 179 -11.54 -2.52 2.37
N ILE A 180 -10.70 -3.05 1.47
CA ILE A 180 -10.76 -2.71 0.04
C ILE A 180 -12.10 -3.15 -0.55
N VAL A 181 -12.53 -4.38 -0.30
CA VAL A 181 -13.81 -4.91 -0.81
C VAL A 181 -14.99 -4.07 -0.27
N LEU A 182 -14.96 -3.72 1.01
CA LEU A 182 -15.96 -2.83 1.61
C LEU A 182 -15.96 -1.44 0.96
N GLY A 183 -14.77 -0.90 0.66
CA GLY A 183 -14.60 0.38 -0.03
C GLY A 183 -15.17 0.35 -1.45
N VAL A 184 -14.85 -0.68 -2.23
CA VAL A 184 -15.39 -0.89 -3.59
C VAL A 184 -16.92 -1.05 -3.55
N ALA A 185 -17.43 -1.85 -2.62
CA ALA A 185 -18.87 -2.02 -2.43
C ALA A 185 -19.55 -0.69 -2.07
N ALA A 186 -18.99 0.06 -1.13
CA ALA A 186 -19.49 1.37 -0.76
C ALA A 186 -19.46 2.35 -1.95
N ASN A 187 -18.39 2.35 -2.75
CA ASN A 187 -18.33 3.13 -3.98
C ASN A 187 -19.43 2.74 -4.98
N HIS A 188 -19.71 1.45 -5.13
CA HIS A 188 -20.76 0.97 -6.04
C HIS A 188 -22.16 1.38 -5.58
N TYR A 189 -22.48 1.22 -4.29
CA TYR A 189 -23.82 1.53 -3.75
C TYR A 189 -24.03 3.03 -3.54
N PHE A 190 -22.99 3.79 -3.19
CA PHE A 190 -23.06 5.22 -2.86
C PHE A 190 -22.41 6.12 -3.91
N GLN A 191 -22.40 5.74 -5.19
CA GLN A 191 -21.72 6.50 -6.28
C GLN A 191 -22.06 8.01 -6.29
N ARG A 192 -23.30 8.40 -6.00
CA ARG A 192 -23.71 9.83 -5.94
C ARG A 192 -23.05 10.59 -4.80
N THR A 193 -22.83 9.93 -3.66
CA THR A 193 -22.23 10.54 -2.46
C THR A 193 -20.72 10.55 -2.57
N THR A 194 -20.13 9.47 -3.05
CA THR A 194 -18.68 9.31 -3.23
C THR A 194 -18.13 10.33 -4.24
N ARG A 195 -18.81 10.56 -5.36
CA ARG A 195 -18.45 11.60 -6.35
C ARG A 195 -18.58 13.05 -5.83
N ARG A 196 -19.35 13.28 -4.75
CA ARG A 196 -19.44 14.60 -4.11
C ARG A 196 -18.34 14.86 -3.10
N ILE A 197 -17.79 13.79 -2.51
CA ILE A 197 -16.78 13.83 -1.44
C ILE A 197 -15.37 13.73 -2.05
N LEU A 198 -15.20 12.89 -3.06
CA LEU A 198 -13.97 12.71 -3.83
C LEU A 198 -14.21 13.27 -5.24
N PRO A 199 -13.92 14.53 -5.52
CA PRO A 199 -13.92 15.06 -6.89
C PRO A 199 -12.70 14.49 -7.61
N LEU A 200 -12.88 13.35 -8.28
CA LEU A 200 -11.94 12.70 -9.19
C LEU A 200 -12.29 13.07 -10.62
#